data_1b981d97251b9e52ebe3ddb1f11d4a08
#
_entry.id   1b981d97251b9e52ebe3ddb1f11d4a08
#
_cell.length_a   1.000
_cell.length_b   1.000
_cell.length_c   1.000
_cell.angle_alpha   90.00
_cell.angle_beta   90.00
_cell.angle_gamma   90.00
#
_symmetry.space_group_name_H-M   'P 1'
#
loop_
_entity.id
_entity.type
_entity.pdbx_description
1 polymer ?
#
loop_
_entity_poly.entity_id
_entity_poly.type
_entity_poly.pdbx_seq_one_letter_code
_entity_poly.pdbx_strand_id
1 'polypeptide(L)'
;LRGREKDLSKEKFTPEKDKLEEKYQLDLSEPVILVVQHPVTLEMDQAQKQIRETLEAVVSWQYQSVVIYPNADAGGRSMIETINEYTKYPFIKTFSNIQHIDYLSLLNEVSVLVGNSSSAIIEAPSFGLPAVNIGTRQMGRERAVNVIDTDYERDSIQKCIEKALFDSDFRKNAKECKNPYGDGKTSEKIVDIL
;
A
#
# COMPACT_ATOMS: atom_id res chain seq x y z
N LEU A 1 34.93 13.97 10.90
CA LEU A 1 34.42 12.59 10.87
C LEU A 1 32.98 12.62 11.39
N ARG A 2 31.99 12.91 10.52
CA ARG A 2 30.57 12.74 10.85
C ARG A 2 30.21 11.31 10.48
N GLY A 3 30.13 10.44 11.50
CA GLY A 3 29.55 9.12 11.35
C GLY A 3 28.12 9.24 10.83
N ARG A 4 27.83 8.56 9.72
CA ARG A 4 26.45 8.27 9.32
C ARG A 4 25.88 7.40 10.44
N GLU A 5 25.01 7.95 11.29
CA GLU A 5 24.11 7.13 12.09
C GLU A 5 23.24 6.36 11.11
N LYS A 6 23.55 5.10 10.92
CA LYS A 6 22.69 4.16 10.22
C LYS A 6 21.43 4.03 11.05
N ASP A 7 20.29 4.30 10.44
CA ASP A 7 18.98 4.09 11.04
C ASP A 7 18.78 2.59 11.29
N LEU A 8 19.16 2.15 12.47
CA LEU A 8 19.13 0.74 12.91
C LEU A 8 17.70 0.16 12.95
N SER A 9 16.66 1.01 12.83
CA SER A 9 15.27 0.56 12.79
C SER A 9 14.93 -0.10 11.45
N LYS A 10 15.59 0.29 10.36
CA LYS A 10 15.38 -0.29 9.02
C LYS A 10 16.18 -1.57 8.78
N GLU A 11 17.38 -1.72 9.36
CA GLU A 11 18.25 -2.88 9.09
C GLU A 11 17.87 -4.15 9.88
N LYS A 12 17.08 -4.08 10.96
CA LYS A 12 16.84 -5.22 11.86
C LYS A 12 15.65 -6.11 11.50
N PHE A 13 14.78 -5.73 10.54
CA PHE A 13 13.49 -6.41 10.34
C PHE A 13 13.12 -6.72 8.89
N THR A 14 13.97 -6.46 7.91
CA THR A 14 13.67 -6.79 6.52
C THR A 14 14.16 -8.19 6.18
N PRO A 15 13.27 -9.16 5.87
CA PRO A 15 13.67 -10.35 5.16
C PRO A 15 14.45 -9.95 3.90
N GLU A 16 15.50 -10.72 3.56
CA GLU A 16 16.21 -10.51 2.32
C GLU A 16 15.22 -10.55 1.15
N LYS A 17 15.40 -9.68 0.17
CA LYS A 17 14.55 -9.56 -1.02
C LYS A 17 14.23 -10.91 -1.64
N ASP A 18 15.23 -11.76 -1.79
CA ASP A 18 15.12 -13.10 -2.37
C ASP A 18 14.12 -13.99 -1.61
N LYS A 19 14.03 -13.86 -0.27
CA LYS A 19 13.07 -14.61 0.54
C LYS A 19 11.63 -14.13 0.32
N LEU A 20 11.43 -12.84 0.06
CA LEU A 20 10.12 -12.30 -0.29
C LEU A 20 9.70 -12.79 -1.68
N GLU A 21 10.60 -12.77 -2.65
CA GLU A 21 10.37 -13.25 -4.00
C GLU A 21 9.96 -14.72 -4.00
N GLU A 22 10.70 -15.57 -3.31
CA GLU A 22 10.37 -17.00 -3.18
C GLU A 22 9.02 -17.21 -2.48
N LYS A 23 8.83 -16.59 -1.30
CA LYS A 23 7.65 -16.80 -0.46
C LYS A 23 6.36 -16.32 -1.10
N TYR A 24 6.40 -15.17 -1.80
CA TYR A 24 5.22 -14.55 -2.42
C TYR A 24 5.16 -14.76 -3.93
N GLN A 25 6.13 -15.49 -4.51
CA GLN A 25 6.24 -15.80 -5.93
C GLN A 25 6.25 -14.52 -6.78
N LEU A 26 7.03 -13.55 -6.38
CA LEU A 26 7.17 -12.23 -7.03
C LEU A 26 8.54 -12.12 -7.70
N ASP A 27 8.60 -11.33 -8.75
CA ASP A 27 9.84 -10.78 -9.28
C ASP A 27 9.89 -9.30 -8.90
N LEU A 28 10.63 -8.96 -7.86
CA LEU A 28 10.76 -7.59 -7.37
C LEU A 28 11.75 -6.74 -8.19
N SER A 29 12.31 -7.28 -9.28
CA SER A 29 13.03 -6.49 -10.28
C SER A 29 12.08 -5.74 -11.22
N GLU A 30 10.83 -6.21 -11.32
CA GLU A 30 9.76 -5.62 -12.11
C GLU A 30 8.78 -4.84 -11.21
N PRO A 31 7.98 -3.91 -11.78
CA PRO A 31 6.98 -3.18 -11.00
C PRO A 31 5.95 -4.11 -10.33
N VAL A 32 5.72 -3.91 -9.04
CA VAL A 32 4.69 -4.63 -8.27
C VAL A 32 3.69 -3.63 -7.68
N ILE A 33 2.41 -3.91 -7.84
CA ILE A 33 1.30 -3.16 -7.25
C ILE A 33 0.81 -3.89 -5.99
N LEU A 34 0.82 -3.24 -4.84
CA LEU A 34 0.25 -3.80 -3.62
C LEU A 34 -1.17 -3.22 -3.42
N VAL A 35 -2.16 -4.09 -3.36
CA VAL A 35 -3.57 -3.69 -3.20
C VAL A 35 -4.05 -4.06 -1.81
N VAL A 36 -4.47 -3.05 -1.03
CA VAL A 36 -5.03 -3.23 0.32
C VAL A 36 -6.26 -2.34 0.47
N GLN A 37 -7.43 -2.90 0.24
CA GLN A 37 -8.69 -2.18 0.31
C GLN A 37 -9.68 -2.88 1.25
N HIS A 38 -10.30 -2.11 2.11
CA HIS A 38 -11.26 -2.56 3.10
C HIS A 38 -12.65 -1.98 2.80
N PRO A 39 -13.74 -2.66 3.20
CA PRO A 39 -15.06 -2.08 3.12
C PRO A 39 -15.16 -0.85 4.02
N VAL A 40 -15.99 0.09 3.61
CA VAL A 40 -16.41 1.22 4.44
C VAL A 40 -17.78 0.89 5.01
N THR A 41 -17.89 0.86 6.34
CA THR A 41 -19.10 0.37 7.03
C THR A 41 -20.37 1.11 6.58
N LEU A 42 -20.26 2.42 6.34
CA LEU A 42 -21.40 3.24 5.86
C LEU A 42 -21.68 3.08 4.37
N GLU A 43 -20.82 2.40 3.63
CA GLU A 43 -20.89 2.19 2.17
C GLU A 43 -20.87 0.69 1.82
N MET A 44 -21.22 -0.19 2.77
CA MET A 44 -21.07 -1.64 2.63
C MET A 44 -21.81 -2.21 1.40
N ASP A 45 -22.92 -1.61 1.00
CA ASP A 45 -23.69 -2.00 -0.18
C ASP A 45 -22.93 -1.73 -1.50
N GLN A 46 -21.94 -0.84 -1.48
CA GLN A 46 -21.08 -0.51 -2.61
C GLN A 46 -19.75 -1.27 -2.59
N ALA A 47 -19.44 -2.01 -1.53
CA ALA A 47 -18.13 -2.62 -1.32
C ALA A 47 -17.69 -3.51 -2.49
N GLN A 48 -18.62 -4.30 -3.05
CA GLN A 48 -18.36 -5.15 -4.19
C GLN A 48 -18.05 -4.34 -5.47
N LYS A 49 -18.79 -3.28 -5.73
CA LYS A 49 -18.54 -2.38 -6.87
C LYS A 49 -17.20 -1.68 -6.70
N GLN A 50 -16.96 -1.12 -5.52
CA GLN A 50 -15.73 -0.37 -5.22
C GLN A 50 -14.47 -1.21 -5.44
N ILE A 51 -14.43 -2.45 -4.95
CA ILE A 51 -13.26 -3.32 -5.16
C ILE A 51 -13.12 -3.75 -6.62
N ARG A 52 -14.24 -3.95 -7.34
CA ARG A 52 -14.23 -4.28 -8.77
C ARG A 52 -13.59 -3.15 -9.58
N GLU A 53 -13.98 -1.90 -9.37
CA GLU A 53 -13.40 -0.74 -10.05
C GLU A 53 -11.88 -0.65 -9.80
N THR A 54 -11.46 -0.89 -8.56
CA THR A 54 -10.04 -0.92 -8.21
C THR A 54 -9.29 -2.02 -8.95
N LEU A 55 -9.82 -3.25 -8.96
CA LEU A 55 -9.15 -4.38 -9.62
C LEU A 55 -9.13 -4.25 -11.13
N GLU A 56 -10.18 -3.70 -11.75
CA GLU A 56 -10.18 -3.40 -13.18
C GLU A 56 -9.11 -2.36 -13.55
N ALA A 57 -8.93 -1.33 -12.70
CA ALA A 57 -7.86 -0.37 -12.90
C ALA A 57 -6.47 -1.01 -12.78
N VAL A 58 -6.27 -1.90 -11.79
CA VAL A 58 -5.00 -2.60 -11.55
C VAL A 58 -4.68 -3.57 -12.69
N VAL A 59 -5.66 -4.39 -13.12
CA VAL A 59 -5.48 -5.39 -14.17
C VAL A 59 -5.08 -4.76 -15.50
N SER A 60 -5.54 -3.54 -15.79
CA SER A 60 -5.21 -2.85 -17.04
C SER A 60 -3.71 -2.62 -17.23
N TRP A 61 -2.92 -2.62 -16.15
CA TRP A 61 -1.46 -2.47 -16.18
C TRP A 61 -0.72 -3.77 -16.46
N GLN A 62 -1.32 -4.92 -16.24
CA GLN A 62 -0.72 -6.25 -16.39
C GLN A 62 0.57 -6.44 -15.57
N TYR A 63 0.80 -5.61 -14.55
CA TYR A 63 1.91 -5.75 -13.61
C TYR A 63 1.60 -6.76 -12.53
N GLN A 64 2.62 -7.41 -12.00
CA GLN A 64 2.49 -8.24 -10.82
C GLN A 64 1.77 -7.47 -9.71
N SER A 65 0.73 -8.07 -9.16
CA SER A 65 -0.07 -7.40 -8.14
C SER A 65 -0.33 -8.34 -6.97
N VAL A 66 -0.02 -7.86 -5.79
CA VAL A 66 -0.32 -8.53 -4.52
C VAL A 66 -1.60 -7.94 -3.98
N VAL A 67 -2.62 -8.75 -3.84
CA VAL A 67 -3.93 -8.33 -3.29
C VAL A 67 -4.13 -8.98 -1.94
N ILE A 68 -4.18 -8.17 -0.89
CA ILE A 68 -4.47 -8.66 0.47
C ILE A 68 -5.96 -8.57 0.70
N TYR A 69 -6.56 -9.66 1.19
CA TYR A 69 -7.99 -9.69 1.50
C TYR A 69 -8.35 -8.62 2.54
N PRO A 70 -9.57 -8.07 2.43
CA PRO A 70 -10.05 -7.10 3.41
C PRO A 70 -10.19 -7.73 4.79
N ASN A 71 -10.26 -6.87 5.81
CA ASN A 71 -10.63 -7.28 7.16
C ASN A 71 -12.07 -7.85 7.21
N ALA A 72 -12.46 -8.38 8.38
CA ALA A 72 -13.75 -9.02 8.60
C ALA A 72 -14.95 -8.06 8.76
N ASP A 73 -14.79 -6.77 8.41
CA ASP A 73 -15.86 -5.78 8.48
C ASP A 73 -17.03 -6.12 7.53
N ALA A 74 -18.19 -5.53 7.79
CA ALA A 74 -19.36 -5.69 6.93
C ALA A 74 -19.04 -5.32 5.47
N GLY A 75 -19.37 -6.18 4.52
CA GLY A 75 -18.98 -6.07 3.11
C GLY A 75 -17.67 -6.79 2.74
N GLY A 76 -16.87 -7.24 3.73
CA GLY A 76 -15.60 -7.93 3.46
C GLY A 76 -15.77 -9.23 2.66
N ARG A 77 -16.82 -10.01 2.93
CA ARG A 77 -17.09 -11.27 2.20
C ARG A 77 -17.35 -11.03 0.71
N SER A 78 -18.19 -10.06 0.36
CA SER A 78 -18.49 -9.74 -1.05
C SER A 78 -17.26 -9.20 -1.79
N MET A 79 -16.38 -8.48 -1.09
CA MET A 79 -15.09 -8.07 -1.65
C MET A 79 -14.19 -9.28 -1.94
N ILE A 80 -14.09 -10.25 -1.02
CA ILE A 80 -13.29 -11.47 -1.20
C ILE A 80 -13.81 -12.30 -2.40
N GLU A 81 -15.13 -12.46 -2.51
CA GLU A 81 -15.75 -13.14 -3.65
C GLU A 81 -15.36 -12.46 -4.97
N THR A 82 -15.41 -11.13 -5.01
CA THR A 82 -14.97 -10.36 -6.18
C THR A 82 -13.46 -10.51 -6.44
N ILE A 83 -12.62 -10.41 -5.42
CA ILE A 83 -11.16 -10.58 -5.58
C ILE A 83 -10.84 -11.94 -6.19
N ASN A 84 -11.55 -13.00 -5.78
CA ASN A 84 -11.34 -14.35 -6.30
C ASN A 84 -11.66 -14.49 -7.80
N GLU A 85 -12.53 -13.65 -8.37
CA GLU A 85 -12.78 -13.63 -9.82
C GLU A 85 -11.51 -13.20 -10.61
N TYR A 86 -10.60 -12.48 -9.98
CA TYR A 86 -9.39 -11.95 -10.61
C TYR A 86 -8.17 -12.87 -10.48
N THR A 87 -8.25 -13.95 -9.70
CA THR A 87 -7.17 -14.97 -9.62
C THR A 87 -6.93 -15.71 -10.94
N LYS A 88 -7.81 -15.56 -11.91
CA LYS A 88 -7.62 -16.04 -13.28
C LYS A 88 -6.46 -15.35 -14.03
N TYR A 89 -6.04 -14.17 -13.57
CA TYR A 89 -4.91 -13.44 -14.13
C TYR A 89 -3.62 -13.92 -13.46
N PRO A 90 -2.63 -14.45 -14.20
CA PRO A 90 -1.42 -15.07 -13.62
C PRO A 90 -0.55 -14.08 -12.84
N PHE A 91 -0.68 -12.79 -13.11
CA PHE A 91 0.04 -11.72 -12.45
C PHE A 91 -0.66 -11.20 -11.17
N ILE A 92 -1.86 -11.70 -10.84
CA ILE A 92 -2.56 -11.38 -9.59
C ILE A 92 -2.28 -12.48 -8.56
N LYS A 93 -1.69 -12.09 -7.44
CA LYS A 93 -1.43 -12.97 -6.29
C LYS A 93 -2.31 -12.50 -5.13
N THR A 94 -3.11 -13.40 -4.55
CA THR A 94 -4.02 -13.07 -3.45
C THR A 94 -3.58 -13.72 -2.16
N PHE A 95 -3.66 -12.98 -1.05
CA PHE A 95 -3.28 -13.46 0.27
C PHE A 95 -4.33 -13.09 1.30
N SER A 96 -4.71 -14.04 2.12
CA SER A 96 -5.65 -13.79 3.22
C SER A 96 -5.01 -12.96 4.35
N ASN A 97 -3.72 -13.12 4.53
CA ASN A 97 -2.91 -12.39 5.50
C ASN A 97 -1.44 -12.45 5.09
N ILE A 98 -0.71 -11.37 5.39
CA ILE A 98 0.75 -11.30 5.27
C ILE A 98 1.29 -10.98 6.66
N GLN A 99 2.34 -11.67 7.09
CA GLN A 99 2.98 -11.41 8.38
C GLN A 99 3.49 -9.95 8.41
N HIS A 100 3.35 -9.29 9.54
CA HIS A 100 3.66 -7.85 9.67
C HIS A 100 5.07 -7.48 9.18
N ILE A 101 6.08 -8.28 9.51
CA ILE A 101 7.46 -8.07 9.08
C ILE A 101 7.58 -8.15 7.56
N ASP A 102 6.98 -9.16 6.94
CA ASP A 102 6.98 -9.32 5.49
C ASP A 102 6.20 -8.19 4.81
N TYR A 103 5.10 -7.75 5.43
CA TYR A 103 4.31 -6.63 4.92
C TYR A 103 5.11 -5.33 4.88
N LEU A 104 5.84 -5.02 5.95
CA LEU A 104 6.74 -3.85 5.98
C LEU A 104 7.85 -3.98 4.93
N SER A 105 8.37 -5.19 4.74
CA SER A 105 9.38 -5.45 3.70
C SER A 105 8.80 -5.29 2.30
N LEU A 106 7.56 -5.74 2.06
CA LEU A 106 6.86 -5.49 0.80
C LEU A 106 6.65 -3.99 0.56
N LEU A 107 6.28 -3.21 1.58
CA LEU A 107 6.17 -1.75 1.45
C LEU A 107 7.48 -1.07 1.02
N ASN A 108 8.63 -1.67 1.34
CA ASN A 108 9.93 -1.18 0.90
C ASN A 108 10.25 -1.53 -0.57
N GLU A 109 9.69 -2.62 -1.08
CA GLU A 109 10.06 -3.18 -2.38
C GLU A 109 9.03 -2.91 -3.50
N VAL A 110 7.74 -2.77 -3.17
CA VAL A 110 6.71 -2.56 -4.18
C VAL A 110 6.74 -1.16 -4.78
N SER A 111 6.17 -0.99 -5.96
CA SER A 111 6.22 0.27 -6.71
C SER A 111 5.13 1.26 -6.28
N VAL A 112 3.97 0.77 -5.85
CA VAL A 112 2.83 1.58 -5.41
C VAL A 112 1.90 0.79 -4.50
N LEU A 113 1.35 1.44 -3.48
CA LEU A 113 0.27 0.94 -2.64
C LEU A 113 -1.07 1.53 -3.11
N VAL A 114 -2.04 0.68 -3.42
CA VAL A 114 -3.36 1.06 -3.95
C VAL A 114 -4.46 0.58 -3.00
N GLY A 115 -5.43 1.42 -2.69
CA GLY A 115 -6.58 1.06 -1.86
C GLY A 115 -6.88 2.10 -0.79
N ASN A 116 -7.49 1.68 0.31
CA ASN A 116 -7.90 2.58 1.38
C ASN A 116 -7.37 2.17 2.76
N SER A 117 -6.28 1.41 2.79
CA SER A 117 -5.61 1.04 4.05
C SER A 117 -4.99 2.26 4.72
N SER A 118 -5.00 2.29 6.05
CA SER A 118 -4.25 3.30 6.80
C SER A 118 -2.75 3.22 6.57
N SER A 119 -2.24 2.09 6.12
CA SER A 119 -0.83 1.91 5.75
C SER A 119 -0.34 2.94 4.72
N ALA A 120 -1.22 3.39 3.81
CA ALA A 120 -0.89 4.40 2.81
C ALA A 120 -0.43 5.73 3.44
N ILE A 121 -0.94 6.05 4.64
CA ILE A 121 -0.67 7.30 5.34
C ILE A 121 0.20 7.14 6.58
N ILE A 122 0.22 5.95 7.20
CA ILE A 122 0.97 5.71 8.45
C ILE A 122 2.35 5.10 8.17
N GLU A 123 2.41 4.02 7.38
CA GLU A 123 3.65 3.28 7.15
C GLU A 123 4.35 3.68 5.84
N ALA A 124 3.61 3.77 4.73
CA ALA A 124 4.17 4.03 3.40
C ALA A 124 5.07 5.27 3.29
N PRO A 125 4.79 6.40 3.99
CA PRO A 125 5.69 7.56 3.98
C PRO A 125 7.10 7.25 4.50
N SER A 126 7.22 6.34 5.47
CA SER A 126 8.54 5.94 6.03
C SER A 126 9.40 5.17 5.03
N PHE A 127 8.79 4.57 4.00
CA PHE A 127 9.45 3.87 2.92
C PHE A 127 9.58 4.73 1.65
N GLY A 128 9.02 5.95 1.66
CA GLY A 128 8.95 6.79 0.46
C GLY A 128 8.10 6.17 -0.64
N LEU A 129 7.16 5.29 -0.26
CA LEU A 129 6.32 4.54 -1.20
C LEU A 129 5.15 5.41 -1.68
N PRO A 130 4.99 5.61 -3.01
CA PRO A 130 3.79 6.18 -3.59
C PRO A 130 2.53 5.41 -3.19
N ALA A 131 1.45 6.12 -2.88
CA ALA A 131 0.19 5.51 -2.48
C ALA A 131 -1.00 6.20 -3.18
N VAL A 132 -1.91 5.39 -3.71
CA VAL A 132 -3.21 5.82 -4.25
C VAL A 132 -4.28 5.48 -3.22
N ASN A 133 -4.78 6.51 -2.54
CA ASN A 133 -5.84 6.36 -1.53
C ASN A 133 -7.21 6.52 -2.17
N ILE A 134 -8.02 5.46 -2.12
CA ILE A 134 -9.31 5.38 -2.81
C ILE A 134 -10.44 5.65 -1.84
N GLY A 135 -11.30 6.61 -2.20
CA GLY A 135 -12.57 6.89 -1.52
C GLY A 135 -12.43 7.54 -0.15
N THR A 136 -13.42 7.29 0.69
CA THR A 136 -13.72 8.11 1.88
C THR A 136 -13.09 7.62 3.18
N ARG A 137 -12.63 6.36 3.25
CA ARG A 137 -12.22 5.71 4.51
C ARG A 137 -11.15 6.46 5.29
N GLN A 138 -10.25 7.15 4.60
CA GLN A 138 -9.15 7.90 5.21
C GLN A 138 -9.39 9.43 5.22
N MET A 139 -10.63 9.87 4.94
CA MET A 139 -10.98 11.29 4.92
C MET A 139 -10.68 11.97 6.27
N GLY A 140 -10.13 13.19 6.23
CA GLY A 140 -9.82 13.99 7.41
C GLY A 140 -8.53 13.61 8.14
N ARG A 141 -7.83 12.55 7.72
CA ARG A 141 -6.53 12.19 8.30
C ARG A 141 -5.40 13.00 7.67
N GLU A 142 -4.41 13.37 8.47
CA GLU A 142 -3.17 13.97 7.99
C GLU A 142 -2.43 12.98 7.07
N ARG A 143 -1.80 13.47 6.03
CA ARG A 143 -1.05 12.64 5.06
C ARG A 143 0.16 13.36 4.51
N ALA A 144 1.19 12.59 4.16
CA ALA A 144 2.37 13.11 3.50
C ALA A 144 2.14 13.25 1.99
N VAL A 145 3.12 13.82 1.29
CA VAL A 145 3.06 14.06 -0.16
C VAL A 145 3.19 12.80 -1.02
N ASN A 146 3.37 11.63 -0.40
CA ASN A 146 3.40 10.33 -1.08
C ASN A 146 2.00 9.84 -1.48
N VAL A 147 0.91 10.50 -1.04
CA VAL A 147 -0.47 10.03 -1.22
C VAL A 147 -1.17 10.84 -2.31
N ILE A 148 -1.81 10.14 -3.24
CA ILE A 148 -2.77 10.70 -4.20
C ILE A 148 -4.16 10.21 -3.80
N ASP A 149 -5.09 11.12 -3.53
CA ASP A 149 -6.48 10.77 -3.29
C ASP A 149 -7.25 10.67 -4.60
N THR A 150 -8.16 9.68 -4.67
CA THR A 150 -9.06 9.49 -5.80
C THR A 150 -10.43 8.99 -5.33
N ASP A 151 -11.43 9.14 -6.19
CA ASP A 151 -12.74 8.50 -6.06
C ASP A 151 -12.68 6.98 -6.37
N TYR A 152 -13.86 6.35 -6.47
CA TYR A 152 -13.98 4.92 -6.77
C TYR A 152 -14.07 4.61 -8.27
N GLU A 153 -13.99 5.60 -9.16
CA GLU A 153 -14.11 5.39 -10.59
C GLU A 153 -12.82 4.80 -11.17
N ARG A 154 -12.95 3.72 -11.94
CA ARG A 154 -11.81 2.98 -12.53
C ARG A 154 -10.83 3.90 -13.26
N ASP A 155 -11.33 4.80 -14.10
CA ASP A 155 -10.47 5.66 -14.91
C ASP A 155 -9.70 6.68 -14.06
N SER A 156 -10.30 7.15 -12.96
CA SER A 156 -9.65 8.02 -11.98
C SER A 156 -8.54 7.26 -11.24
N ILE A 157 -8.83 6.03 -10.78
CA ILE A 157 -7.86 5.16 -10.11
C ILE A 157 -6.69 4.86 -11.05
N GLN A 158 -6.96 4.51 -12.31
CA GLN A 158 -5.94 4.19 -13.31
C GLN A 158 -4.99 5.37 -13.54
N LYS A 159 -5.49 6.60 -13.68
CA LYS A 159 -4.69 7.83 -13.81
C LYS A 159 -3.82 8.08 -12.58
N CYS A 160 -4.36 7.81 -11.39
CA CYS A 160 -3.58 7.96 -10.15
C CYS A 160 -2.48 6.90 -10.03
N ILE A 161 -2.74 5.65 -10.44
CA ILE A 161 -1.72 4.60 -10.53
C ILE A 161 -0.63 4.99 -11.55
N GLU A 162 -1.01 5.50 -12.73
CA GLU A 162 -0.08 5.99 -13.74
C GLU A 162 0.86 7.05 -13.16
N LYS A 163 0.30 8.05 -12.49
CA LYS A 163 1.08 9.10 -11.84
C LYS A 163 2.00 8.54 -10.77
N ALA A 164 1.52 7.63 -9.93
CA ALA A 164 2.31 7.01 -8.88
C ALA A 164 3.48 6.17 -9.42
N LEU A 165 3.32 5.54 -10.59
CA LEU A 165 4.33 4.70 -11.22
C LEU A 165 5.35 5.49 -12.05
N PHE A 166 4.92 6.54 -12.76
CA PHE A 166 5.72 7.13 -13.84
C PHE A 166 6.02 8.62 -13.70
N ASP A 167 5.30 9.36 -12.85
CA ASP A 167 5.60 10.78 -12.60
C ASP A 167 6.87 10.90 -11.75
N SER A 168 7.96 11.33 -12.37
CA SER A 168 9.27 11.44 -11.74
C SER A 168 9.29 12.41 -10.56
N ASP A 169 8.55 13.52 -10.67
CA ASP A 169 8.51 14.55 -9.62
C ASP A 169 7.69 14.06 -8.42
N PHE A 170 6.56 13.41 -8.68
CA PHE A 170 5.77 12.80 -7.62
C PHE A 170 6.55 11.71 -6.88
N ARG A 171 7.21 10.80 -7.61
CA ARG A 171 8.02 9.73 -7.03
C ARG A 171 9.19 10.26 -6.22
N LYS A 172 9.86 11.31 -6.70
CA LYS A 172 10.92 11.99 -5.96
C LYS A 172 10.39 12.59 -4.66
N ASN A 173 9.29 13.34 -4.73
CA ASN A 173 8.65 13.93 -3.56
C ASN A 173 8.19 12.88 -2.55
N ALA A 174 7.63 11.76 -3.02
CA ALA A 174 7.26 10.63 -2.18
C ALA A 174 8.47 10.02 -1.46
N LYS A 175 9.60 9.85 -2.17
CA LYS A 175 10.82 9.29 -1.61
C LYS A 175 11.46 10.18 -0.53
N GLU A 176 11.32 11.49 -0.67
CA GLU A 176 11.89 12.51 0.22
C GLU A 176 10.89 12.98 1.30
N CYS A 177 9.67 12.44 1.32
CA CYS A 177 8.64 12.92 2.23
C CYS A 177 8.95 12.61 3.69
N LYS A 178 8.44 13.48 4.57
CA LYS A 178 8.49 13.25 6.02
C LYS A 178 7.20 12.59 6.45
N ASN A 179 7.30 11.53 7.25
CA ASN A 179 6.14 10.87 7.81
C ASN A 179 5.52 11.75 8.92
N PRO A 180 4.27 12.22 8.77
CA PRO A 180 3.62 13.04 9.79
C PRO A 180 3.28 12.27 11.06
N TYR A 181 3.25 10.94 11.01
CA TYR A 181 2.95 10.06 12.14
C TYR A 181 4.17 9.71 12.99
N GLY A 182 5.35 10.23 12.64
CA GLY A 182 6.55 10.15 13.45
C GLY A 182 7.72 9.45 12.76
N ASP A 183 8.84 9.48 13.47
CA ASP A 183 10.14 8.96 13.04
C ASP A 183 10.54 7.66 13.78
N GLY A 184 9.59 7.00 14.46
CA GLY A 184 9.83 5.80 15.27
C GLY A 184 10.42 6.07 16.67
N LYS A 185 10.69 7.33 17.03
CA LYS A 185 11.32 7.72 18.33
C LYS A 185 10.32 8.23 19.38
N THR A 186 9.05 7.84 19.27
CA THR A 186 7.99 8.35 20.17
C THR A 186 8.25 7.96 21.62
N SER A 187 8.74 6.76 21.88
CA SER A 187 9.07 6.29 23.24
C SER A 187 10.22 7.10 23.87
N GLU A 188 11.26 7.43 23.09
CA GLU A 188 12.38 8.27 23.55
C GLU A 188 11.86 9.69 23.90
N LYS A 189 11.05 10.27 23.01
CA LYS A 189 10.45 11.61 23.25
C LYS A 189 9.54 11.66 24.46
N ILE A 190 8.82 10.58 24.77
CA ILE A 190 7.97 10.50 25.98
C ILE A 190 8.85 10.44 27.23
N VAL A 191 9.91 9.66 27.22
CA VAL A 191 10.85 9.57 28.36
C VAL A 191 11.54 10.90 28.64
N ASP A 192 11.88 11.67 27.59
CA ASP A 192 12.52 12.99 27.74
C ASP A 192 11.57 14.08 28.32
N ILE A 193 10.24 13.84 28.30
CA ILE A 193 9.23 14.77 28.81
C ILE A 193 8.80 14.44 30.27
N LEU A 194 8.99 13.19 30.70
CA LEU A 194 8.64 12.71 32.03
C LEU A 194 9.78 12.90 33.03
#